data_6f9724f1af2052fc5882b32f919fc477
#
_entry.id   6f9724f1af2052fc5882b32f919fc477
#
_cell.length_a   1.000
_cell.length_b   1.000
_cell.length_c   1.000
_cell.angle_alpha   90.00
_cell.angle_beta   90.00
_cell.angle_gamma   90.00
#
_symmetry.space_group_name_H-M   'P 1'
#
loop_
_entity.id
_entity.type
_entity.pdbx_description
1 polymer ?
#
loop_
_entity_poly.entity_id
_entity_poly.type
_entity_poly.pdbx_seq_one_letter_code
_entity_poly.pdbx_strand_id
1 'polypeptide(L)'
;MDGISTYNSFIALHKPQLLLSGVPEYFWPTLCKKISDQIFDSGLAFQLVQIDYEDIQKAPYDPLWSVIAIKYINRSDPSHIYLIDHAWTFKANSIKNNLRNVPGLADRMCSLMQITADSIEGKIHEISQQVWKYANTYAIGGNDFSIEDRVPVWYVLDELGSGITHSDNPNFRTVPFINVPDQMTYTLLFPVENVEEGDVITRNFVEGQFSDPLQREAMLIPWKQYEHFDEDFTQKEPDVNYFLEGHISETLPDLELLQNRETPTKLKVYAEYRYINEFLTAPEFQIVHNENNADILWYINHFKNFKELSMTPHKFVNQFPYEYVITIKDLLPIVSRRCAQKYSTLQLDTYPLWLPTTFNMKTELSKFVSYYMQRKKIGLDNHWICKPYNLARGLDTYITDNLNFMCRLPLSGPKIVQKYIENPVLFERPDVGLVKFDIRYVIIIKSVDPTEVYVYNNFFLRFANKPFSLDNFEDYEKHFTVMNYEQEAHLFKMLCKDFKDAWAIQYANYDWVEIEQSIFKILADLFTAATSKEPPCGIAKSPQSRALYAADLMLSWHQSNGETVVQPKILEINWMPDCARACEYYPEFYNDIFSLMFLDKNGETLTKVL
;
A
#
# COMPACT_ATOMS: atom_id res chain seq x y z
N MET A 1 15.38 11.40 46.70
CA MET A 1 14.51 10.23 46.42
C MET A 1 13.75 10.40 45.07
N ASP A 2 13.49 11.63 44.66
CA ASP A 2 12.70 11.90 43.43
C ASP A 2 13.35 11.44 42.11
N GLY A 3 14.67 11.53 41.97
CA GLY A 3 15.36 11.18 40.72
C GLY A 3 15.37 9.68 40.37
N ILE A 4 15.40 8.78 41.37
CA ILE A 4 15.34 7.33 41.12
C ILE A 4 13.92 6.91 40.70
N SER A 5 12.91 7.52 41.30
CA SER A 5 11.50 7.29 40.92
C SER A 5 11.24 7.74 39.49
N THR A 6 11.75 8.92 39.08
CA THR A 6 11.63 9.46 37.74
C THR A 6 12.31 8.58 36.69
N TYR A 7 13.54 8.11 36.98
CA TYR A 7 14.28 7.24 36.08
C TYR A 7 13.60 5.88 35.88
N ASN A 8 13.11 5.26 36.99
CA ASN A 8 12.39 3.99 36.91
C ASN A 8 11.10 4.11 36.06
N SER A 9 10.37 5.21 36.23
CA SER A 9 9.18 5.49 35.42
C SER A 9 9.53 5.69 33.95
N PHE A 10 10.61 6.42 33.65
CA PHE A 10 11.12 6.62 32.30
C PHE A 10 11.47 5.28 31.64
N ILE A 11 12.21 4.41 32.34
CA ILE A 11 12.58 3.09 31.80
C ILE A 11 11.35 2.21 31.59
N ALA A 12 10.38 2.20 32.50
CA ALA A 12 9.16 1.42 32.35
C ALA A 12 8.40 1.76 31.06
N LEU A 13 8.40 3.03 30.67
CA LEU A 13 7.69 3.52 29.47
C LEU A 13 8.51 3.37 28.19
N HIS A 14 9.83 3.57 28.24
CA HIS A 14 10.63 3.77 27.03
C HIS A 14 11.63 2.66 26.70
N LYS A 15 11.90 1.72 27.64
CA LYS A 15 12.88 0.65 27.41
C LYS A 15 12.66 -0.13 26.12
N PRO A 16 11.43 -0.52 25.73
CA PRO A 16 11.23 -1.27 24.48
C PRO A 16 11.69 -0.50 23.24
N GLN A 17 11.36 0.80 23.13
CA GLN A 17 11.78 1.61 21.97
C GLN A 17 13.29 1.88 21.98
N LEU A 18 13.92 2.10 23.14
CA LEU A 18 15.36 2.33 23.25
C LEU A 18 16.16 1.09 22.83
N LEU A 19 15.73 -0.10 23.27
CA LEU A 19 16.34 -1.37 22.85
C LEU A 19 16.15 -1.61 21.34
N LEU A 20 14.94 -1.43 20.84
CA LEU A 20 14.62 -1.61 19.42
C LEU A 20 15.45 -0.66 18.52
N SER A 21 15.63 0.59 18.98
CA SER A 21 16.42 1.61 18.27
C SER A 21 17.93 1.43 18.48
N GLY A 22 18.35 0.50 19.33
CA GLY A 22 19.78 0.24 19.60
C GLY A 22 20.50 1.38 20.31
N VAL A 23 19.79 2.15 21.16
CA VAL A 23 20.41 3.20 21.98
C VAL A 23 21.13 2.55 23.16
N PRO A 24 22.47 2.71 23.31
CA PRO A 24 23.23 2.11 24.40
C PRO A 24 22.71 2.48 25.79
N GLU A 25 22.67 1.50 26.71
CA GLU A 25 22.08 1.68 28.04
C GLU A 25 22.78 2.76 28.88
N TYR A 26 24.08 2.98 28.67
CA TYR A 26 24.83 3.99 29.42
C TYR A 26 24.39 5.43 29.08
N PHE A 27 23.70 5.66 27.99
CA PHE A 27 23.12 6.98 27.64
C PHE A 27 21.77 7.22 28.37
N TRP A 28 21.05 6.19 28.78
CA TRP A 28 19.66 6.33 29.23
C TRP A 28 19.47 7.26 30.45
N PRO A 29 20.36 7.28 31.46
CA PRO A 29 20.22 8.22 32.56
C PRO A 29 20.32 9.69 32.12
N THR A 30 21.29 10.00 31.26
CA THR A 30 21.45 11.34 30.69
C THR A 30 20.29 11.72 29.81
N LEU A 31 19.79 10.79 28.98
CA LEU A 31 18.62 11.00 28.14
C LEU A 31 17.38 11.32 28.98
N CYS A 32 17.12 10.55 30.03
CA CYS A 32 16.02 10.82 30.96
C CYS A 32 16.11 12.24 31.53
N LYS A 33 17.30 12.65 32.00
CA LYS A 33 17.53 14.02 32.49
C LYS A 33 17.27 15.08 31.42
N LYS A 34 17.86 14.91 30.22
CA LYS A 34 17.71 15.90 29.14
C LYS A 34 16.26 16.07 28.70
N ILE A 35 15.48 14.99 28.65
CA ILE A 35 14.04 15.04 28.34
C ILE A 35 13.27 15.75 29.46
N SER A 36 13.51 15.36 30.74
CA SER A 36 12.80 15.96 31.86
C SER A 36 13.08 17.45 32.02
N ASP A 37 14.32 17.87 31.76
CA ASP A 37 14.77 19.26 31.90
C ASP A 37 14.70 20.05 30.58
N GLN A 38 14.25 19.41 29.48
CA GLN A 38 14.18 19.99 28.12
C GLN A 38 15.51 20.59 27.67
N ILE A 39 16.62 19.82 27.80
CA ILE A 39 17.97 20.28 27.47
C ILE A 39 18.28 19.94 26.01
N PHE A 40 18.42 20.99 25.20
CA PHE A 40 18.86 20.94 23.80
C PHE A 40 20.26 21.57 23.70
N ASP A 41 21.29 20.79 23.95
CA ASP A 41 22.68 21.24 24.09
C ASP A 41 23.59 20.85 22.91
N SER A 42 23.01 20.46 21.78
CA SER A 42 23.76 20.10 20.57
C SER A 42 24.70 21.22 20.09
N GLY A 43 24.30 22.48 20.21
CA GLY A 43 25.13 23.63 19.88
C GLY A 43 26.38 23.83 20.76
N LEU A 44 26.50 23.11 21.90
CA LEU A 44 27.71 23.08 22.73
C LEU A 44 28.75 22.05 22.21
N ALA A 45 28.40 21.26 21.23
CA ALA A 45 29.22 20.19 20.68
C ALA A 45 29.43 20.32 19.17
N PHE A 46 28.50 20.97 18.48
CA PHE A 46 28.47 21.02 17.02
C PHE A 46 28.25 22.42 16.50
N GLN A 47 28.76 22.67 15.29
CA GLN A 47 28.55 23.88 14.52
C GLN A 47 28.05 23.50 13.11
N LEU A 48 27.02 24.20 12.65
CA LEU A 48 26.57 24.15 11.26
C LEU A 48 27.43 25.09 10.42
N VAL A 49 28.06 24.59 9.38
CA VAL A 49 28.93 25.36 8.48
C VAL A 49 28.38 25.28 7.05
N GLN A 50 28.42 26.38 6.34
CA GLN A 50 28.10 26.42 4.92
C GLN A 50 29.34 25.98 4.12
N ILE A 51 29.13 25.11 3.13
CA ILE A 51 30.17 24.64 2.24
C ILE A 51 30.30 25.66 1.09
N ASP A 52 31.50 26.21 0.93
CA ASP A 52 31.83 27.10 -0.17
C ASP A 52 32.40 26.31 -1.35
N TYR A 53 31.82 26.49 -2.53
CA TYR A 53 32.22 25.84 -3.78
C TYR A 53 32.85 26.83 -4.78
N GLU A 54 33.33 28.02 -4.32
CA GLU A 54 33.81 29.07 -5.22
C GLU A 54 34.84 28.59 -6.26
N ASP A 55 35.70 27.64 -5.90
CA ASP A 55 36.76 27.09 -6.76
C ASP A 55 36.41 25.70 -7.38
N ILE A 56 35.23 25.12 -7.07
CA ILE A 56 34.84 23.78 -7.50
C ILE A 56 33.43 23.84 -8.07
N GLN A 57 33.26 23.30 -9.27
CA GLN A 57 31.91 23.19 -9.86
C GLN A 57 31.04 22.27 -8.98
N LYS A 58 30.06 22.86 -8.28
CA LYS A 58 29.11 22.14 -7.43
C LYS A 58 28.28 21.16 -8.25
N ALA A 59 28.32 19.90 -7.88
CA ALA A 59 27.42 18.90 -8.46
C ALA A 59 25.99 19.02 -7.91
N PRO A 60 24.97 18.56 -8.63
CA PRO A 60 23.55 18.69 -8.21
C PRO A 60 23.21 18.05 -6.86
N TYR A 61 24.03 17.11 -6.40
CA TYR A 61 23.83 16.35 -5.16
C TYR A 61 24.77 16.75 -4.03
N ASP A 62 25.70 17.69 -4.28
CA ASP A 62 26.62 18.13 -3.26
C ASP A 62 25.89 18.87 -2.13
N PRO A 63 26.22 18.57 -0.86
CA PRO A 63 25.55 19.17 0.28
C PRO A 63 25.87 20.66 0.38
N LEU A 64 24.93 21.48 0.79
CA LEU A 64 25.11 22.92 1.01
C LEU A 64 25.64 23.23 2.40
N TRP A 65 25.32 22.34 3.34
CA TRP A 65 25.68 22.48 4.74
C TRP A 65 26.40 21.23 5.21
N SER A 66 27.26 21.44 6.20
CA SER A 66 27.90 20.36 6.95
C SER A 66 27.87 20.69 8.43
N VAL A 67 27.86 19.66 9.26
CA VAL A 67 27.99 19.80 10.71
C VAL A 67 29.37 19.34 11.12
N ILE A 68 30.08 20.14 11.91
CA ILE A 68 31.41 19.82 12.43
C ILE A 68 31.39 19.75 13.95
N ALA A 69 32.23 18.90 14.54
CA ALA A 69 32.47 18.88 15.96
C ALA A 69 33.32 20.11 16.39
N ILE A 70 32.91 20.79 17.46
CA ILE A 70 33.68 21.92 18.02
C ILE A 70 34.44 21.55 19.30
N LYS A 71 34.44 20.27 19.63
CA LYS A 71 35.20 19.66 20.72
C LYS A 71 35.40 18.18 20.48
N TYR A 72 36.34 17.57 21.19
CA TYR A 72 36.45 16.10 21.20
C TYR A 72 35.21 15.43 21.78
N ILE A 73 34.73 14.41 21.12
CA ILE A 73 33.54 13.61 21.51
C ILE A 73 33.94 12.15 21.70
N ASN A 74 33.88 11.69 22.94
CA ASN A 74 34.13 10.29 23.27
C ASN A 74 32.82 9.50 23.16
N ARG A 75 32.78 8.44 22.34
CA ARG A 75 31.61 7.60 22.15
C ARG A 75 31.08 6.92 23.42
N SER A 76 31.97 6.72 24.42
CA SER A 76 31.61 6.04 25.66
C SER A 76 31.24 7.01 26.79
N ASP A 77 31.26 8.32 26.55
CA ASP A 77 30.85 9.31 27.53
C ASP A 77 29.31 9.42 27.57
N PRO A 78 28.67 9.11 28.71
CA PRO A 78 27.22 9.17 28.84
C PRO A 78 26.59 10.54 28.54
N SER A 79 27.37 11.62 28.57
CA SER A 79 26.87 12.97 28.30
C SER A 79 26.64 13.26 26.80
N HIS A 80 27.21 12.45 25.90
CA HIS A 80 27.22 12.70 24.45
C HIS A 80 25.99 12.09 23.73
N ILE A 81 24.82 12.14 24.34
CA ILE A 81 23.55 11.94 23.66
C ILE A 81 22.81 13.27 23.56
N TYR A 82 22.33 13.62 22.37
CA TYR A 82 21.77 14.92 22.08
C TYR A 82 20.34 14.78 21.59
N LEU A 83 19.47 15.72 22.02
CA LEU A 83 18.11 15.87 21.50
C LEU A 83 18.14 16.80 20.29
N ILE A 84 17.60 16.35 19.18
CA ILE A 84 17.39 17.13 17.96
C ILE A 84 15.89 17.32 17.78
N ASP A 85 15.46 18.56 17.58
CA ASP A 85 14.06 18.90 17.39
C ASP A 85 13.61 18.67 15.93
N HIS A 86 12.31 18.64 15.74
CA HIS A 86 11.70 18.53 14.42
C HIS A 86 11.22 19.90 13.95
N ALA A 87 11.82 20.40 12.87
CA ALA A 87 11.40 21.66 12.25
C ALA A 87 9.98 21.57 11.68
N TRP A 88 9.58 20.40 11.25
CA TRP A 88 8.24 20.12 10.72
C TRP A 88 7.89 18.64 10.86
N THR A 89 6.63 18.36 11.25
CA THR A 89 6.07 17.01 11.30
C THR A 89 4.77 17.00 10.51
N PHE A 90 4.59 16.02 9.60
CA PHE A 90 3.49 16.00 8.66
C PHE A 90 3.10 14.58 8.22
N LYS A 91 1.87 14.43 7.72
CA LYS A 91 1.44 13.29 6.89
C LYS A 91 1.64 13.67 5.42
N ALA A 92 2.03 12.73 4.56
CA ALA A 92 2.40 13.05 3.17
C ALA A 92 1.28 13.75 2.37
N ASN A 93 0.01 13.46 2.67
CA ASN A 93 -1.16 14.13 2.06
C ASN A 93 -1.43 15.55 2.60
N SER A 94 -0.76 15.98 3.67
CA SER A 94 -1.00 17.28 4.30
C SER A 94 0.03 18.35 3.92
N ILE A 95 1.04 18.02 3.12
CA ILE A 95 2.17 18.90 2.80
C ILE A 95 1.71 20.27 2.33
N LYS A 96 0.97 20.34 1.23
CA LYS A 96 0.56 21.62 0.64
C LYS A 96 -0.37 22.41 1.53
N ASN A 97 -1.28 21.72 2.23
CA ASN A 97 -2.18 22.33 3.17
C ASN A 97 -1.44 22.96 4.36
N ASN A 98 -0.47 22.24 4.92
CA ASN A 98 0.35 22.76 6.02
C ASN A 98 1.17 23.98 5.58
N LEU A 99 1.81 23.90 4.40
CA LEU A 99 2.62 25.00 3.87
C LEU A 99 1.80 26.28 3.58
N ARG A 100 0.51 26.14 3.23
CA ARG A 100 -0.39 27.28 3.05
C ARG A 100 -0.88 27.86 4.36
N ASN A 101 -1.19 27.03 5.35
CA ASN A 101 -1.97 27.43 6.51
C ASN A 101 -1.15 27.63 7.79
N VAL A 102 0.07 27.07 7.88
CA VAL A 102 0.94 27.26 9.04
C VAL A 102 1.84 28.48 8.81
N PRO A 103 1.64 29.58 9.58
CA PRO A 103 2.40 30.80 9.39
C PRO A 103 3.91 30.58 9.50
N GLY A 104 4.68 31.08 8.52
CA GLY A 104 6.13 31.03 8.51
C GLY A 104 6.74 29.67 8.14
N LEU A 105 5.94 28.59 8.04
CA LEU A 105 6.45 27.25 7.74
C LEU A 105 7.12 27.18 6.36
N ALA A 106 6.45 27.73 5.33
CA ALA A 106 7.00 27.73 3.98
C ALA A 106 8.33 28.49 3.89
N ASP A 107 8.44 29.63 4.58
CA ASP A 107 9.68 30.44 4.60
C ASP A 107 10.81 29.69 5.33
N ARG A 108 10.51 29.04 6.48
CA ARG A 108 11.48 28.22 7.21
C ARG A 108 11.98 27.05 6.37
N MET A 109 11.08 26.35 5.69
CA MET A 109 11.46 25.23 4.81
C MET A 109 12.27 25.71 3.60
N CYS A 110 11.92 26.85 3.00
CA CYS A 110 12.71 27.44 1.94
C CYS A 110 14.14 27.77 2.42
N SER A 111 14.28 28.36 3.60
CA SER A 111 15.58 28.66 4.21
C SER A 111 16.40 27.39 4.44
N LEU A 112 15.81 26.37 5.07
CA LEU A 112 16.45 25.09 5.40
C LEU A 112 16.89 24.34 4.13
N MET A 113 16.06 24.34 3.08
CA MET A 113 16.30 23.62 1.82
C MET A 113 17.00 24.48 0.76
N GLN A 114 17.26 25.76 1.05
CA GLN A 114 17.83 26.77 0.14
C GLN A 114 17.01 26.90 -1.17
N ILE A 115 15.71 26.98 -1.03
CA ILE A 115 14.78 27.21 -2.12
C ILE A 115 14.56 28.71 -2.29
N THR A 116 14.73 29.18 -3.53
CA THR A 116 14.39 30.55 -3.93
C THR A 116 13.18 30.51 -4.84
N ALA A 117 12.06 31.09 -4.39
CA ALA A 117 10.86 31.24 -5.17
C ALA A 117 10.12 32.52 -4.76
N ASP A 118 9.63 33.27 -5.74
CA ASP A 118 9.03 34.59 -5.52
C ASP A 118 7.57 34.52 -5.05
N SER A 119 6.87 33.42 -5.32
CA SER A 119 5.47 33.23 -4.96
C SER A 119 5.28 32.11 -3.94
N ILE A 120 4.20 32.20 -3.14
CA ILE A 120 3.85 31.14 -2.17
C ILE A 120 3.58 29.80 -2.88
N GLU A 121 2.93 29.79 -4.04
CA GLU A 121 2.67 28.55 -4.79
C GLU A 121 3.98 27.98 -5.37
N GLY A 122 4.90 28.82 -5.80
CA GLY A 122 6.26 28.41 -6.21
C GLY A 122 7.01 27.76 -5.05
N LYS A 123 7.01 28.38 -3.85
CA LYS A 123 7.59 27.81 -2.63
C LYS A 123 6.99 26.44 -2.30
N ILE A 124 5.66 26.33 -2.30
CA ILE A 124 4.95 25.08 -2.03
C ILE A 124 5.33 24.00 -3.04
N HIS A 125 5.39 24.35 -4.32
CA HIS A 125 5.79 23.41 -5.37
C HIS A 125 7.20 22.88 -5.13
N GLU A 126 8.18 23.76 -5.00
CA GLU A 126 9.58 23.38 -4.81
C GLU A 126 9.82 22.60 -3.51
N ILE A 127 9.22 23.03 -2.40
CA ILE A 127 9.29 22.30 -1.12
C ILE A 127 8.71 20.90 -1.29
N SER A 128 7.55 20.75 -1.93
CA SER A 128 6.90 19.45 -2.14
C SER A 128 7.75 18.49 -2.97
N GLN A 129 8.58 19.01 -3.88
CA GLN A 129 9.52 18.23 -4.68
C GLN A 129 10.76 17.81 -3.88
N GLN A 130 11.29 18.71 -3.03
CA GLN A 130 12.60 18.55 -2.40
C GLN A 130 12.55 18.00 -0.96
N VAL A 131 11.42 18.12 -0.27
CA VAL A 131 11.28 17.73 1.15
C VAL A 131 11.74 16.29 1.42
N TRP A 132 11.62 15.40 0.46
CA TRP A 132 11.98 13.99 0.58
C TRP A 132 13.47 13.71 0.77
N LYS A 133 14.32 14.69 0.46
CA LYS A 133 15.76 14.65 0.81
C LYS A 133 16.00 14.88 2.30
N TYR A 134 15.11 15.62 2.97
CA TYR A 134 15.24 16.04 4.36
C TYR A 134 14.32 15.23 5.30
N ALA A 135 13.27 14.64 4.74
CA ALA A 135 12.26 13.93 5.52
C ALA A 135 12.77 12.58 6.05
N ASN A 136 12.47 12.31 7.30
CA ASN A 136 12.59 11.01 7.95
C ASN A 136 11.19 10.53 8.31
N THR A 137 11.02 9.26 8.69
CA THR A 137 9.69 8.72 9.00
C THR A 137 9.74 7.76 10.17
N TYR A 138 8.63 7.70 10.88
CA TYR A 138 8.32 6.65 11.84
C TYR A 138 6.84 6.29 11.74
N ALA A 139 6.50 5.09 12.21
CA ALA A 139 5.12 4.68 12.39
C ALA A 139 4.92 4.24 13.85
N ILE A 140 3.78 4.58 14.42
CA ILE A 140 3.40 4.11 15.75
C ILE A 140 2.90 2.67 15.60
N GLY A 141 3.63 1.73 16.24
CA GLY A 141 3.26 0.32 16.26
C GLY A 141 2.35 -0.01 17.44
N GLY A 142 1.55 -1.05 17.29
CA GLY A 142 0.70 -1.61 18.35
C GLY A 142 -0.71 -1.94 17.86
N ASN A 143 -1.31 -2.98 18.46
CA ASN A 143 -2.68 -3.41 18.08
C ASN A 143 -3.76 -2.50 18.66
N ASP A 144 -3.41 -1.66 19.65
CA ASP A 144 -4.33 -0.79 20.37
C ASP A 144 -4.58 0.55 19.65
N PHE A 145 -3.81 0.84 18.57
CA PHE A 145 -3.97 2.06 17.79
C PHE A 145 -4.93 1.85 16.63
N SER A 146 -5.68 2.90 16.28
CA SER A 146 -6.55 2.90 15.10
C SER A 146 -5.72 2.70 13.82
N ILE A 147 -6.38 2.29 12.73
CA ILE A 147 -5.72 2.14 11.43
C ILE A 147 -5.18 3.50 10.95
N GLU A 148 -5.89 4.57 11.23
CA GLU A 148 -5.53 5.95 10.90
C GLU A 148 -4.29 6.44 11.67
N ASP A 149 -4.08 5.94 12.91
CA ASP A 149 -2.91 6.27 13.74
C ASP A 149 -1.65 5.52 13.30
N ARG A 150 -1.80 4.42 12.56
CA ARG A 150 -0.69 3.63 12.01
C ARG A 150 -0.14 4.18 10.69
N VAL A 151 -0.79 5.22 10.12
CA VAL A 151 -0.27 5.90 8.93
C VAL A 151 1.07 6.53 9.28
N PRO A 152 2.14 6.30 8.48
CA PRO A 152 3.47 6.84 8.73
C PRO A 152 3.47 8.35 8.87
N VAL A 153 4.18 8.83 9.88
CA VAL A 153 4.43 10.25 10.12
C VAL A 153 5.81 10.58 9.54
N TRP A 154 5.87 11.66 8.76
CA TRP A 154 7.10 12.20 8.20
C TRP A 154 7.52 13.43 8.98
N TYR A 155 8.83 13.65 9.12
CA TYR A 155 9.37 14.82 9.81
C TYR A 155 10.69 15.30 9.20
N VAL A 156 10.91 16.59 9.27
CA VAL A 156 12.15 17.24 8.89
C VAL A 156 12.84 17.66 10.20
N LEU A 157 14.11 17.33 10.35
CA LEU A 157 14.92 17.74 11.50
C LEU A 157 15.14 19.26 11.47
N ASP A 158 15.53 19.81 12.61
CA ASP A 158 15.99 21.18 12.69
C ASP A 158 17.19 21.45 11.76
N GLU A 159 17.68 22.67 11.73
CA GLU A 159 18.74 23.10 10.85
C GLU A 159 20.04 22.33 11.09
N LEU A 160 20.36 21.99 12.35
CA LEU A 160 21.54 21.20 12.69
C LEU A 160 21.37 19.74 12.18
N GLY A 161 20.29 19.09 12.57
CA GLY A 161 20.01 17.70 12.19
C GLY A 161 19.91 17.50 10.67
N SER A 162 19.34 18.49 9.96
CA SER A 162 19.23 18.51 8.50
C SER A 162 20.56 18.78 7.79
N GLY A 163 21.53 19.41 8.46
CA GLY A 163 22.87 19.66 7.96
C GLY A 163 23.83 18.46 8.08
N ILE A 164 23.46 17.40 8.81
CA ILE A 164 24.29 16.19 8.93
C ILE A 164 24.27 15.43 7.60
N THR A 165 25.47 15.16 7.05
CA THR A 165 25.64 14.51 5.74
C THR A 165 25.64 12.98 5.83
N HIS A 166 25.48 12.30 4.69
CA HIS A 166 25.51 10.86 4.59
C HIS A 166 26.93 10.29 4.56
N SER A 167 27.13 9.20 5.27
CA SER A 167 28.29 8.31 5.13
C SER A 167 27.89 6.86 5.23
N ASP A 168 28.55 5.99 4.47
CA ASP A 168 28.43 4.54 4.61
C ASP A 168 29.16 4.02 5.88
N ASN A 169 30.14 4.80 6.38
CA ASN A 169 30.84 4.59 7.65
C ASN A 169 30.60 5.82 8.55
N PRO A 170 29.42 5.94 9.16
CA PRO A 170 29.03 7.11 9.92
C PRO A 170 29.72 7.14 11.28
N ASN A 171 30.03 8.33 11.79
CA ASN A 171 30.53 8.51 13.16
C ASN A 171 29.40 8.80 14.18
N PHE A 172 28.19 9.10 13.71
CA PHE A 172 27.01 9.29 14.53
C PHE A 172 25.83 8.47 14.00
N ARG A 173 24.88 8.24 14.91
CA ARG A 173 23.60 7.61 14.60
C ARG A 173 22.44 8.51 15.03
N THR A 174 21.36 8.50 14.27
CA THR A 174 20.10 9.19 14.59
C THR A 174 18.97 8.19 14.67
N VAL A 175 18.15 8.28 15.72
CA VAL A 175 16.95 7.45 15.87
C VAL A 175 15.77 8.28 16.36
N PRO A 176 14.53 8.06 15.87
CA PRO A 176 13.36 8.71 16.42
C PRO A 176 13.08 8.21 17.84
N PHE A 177 12.60 9.10 18.69
CA PHE A 177 12.23 8.79 20.07
C PHE A 177 10.92 9.48 20.42
N ILE A 178 9.95 8.72 20.90
CA ILE A 178 8.65 9.24 21.34
C ILE A 178 8.66 9.33 22.86
N ASN A 179 8.56 10.55 23.40
CA ASN A 179 8.32 10.77 24.80
C ASN A 179 6.83 10.52 25.09
N VAL A 180 6.52 9.36 25.64
CA VAL A 180 5.14 8.88 25.81
C VAL A 180 4.29 9.81 26.69
N PRO A 181 4.79 10.34 27.84
CA PRO A 181 4.00 11.22 28.68
C PRO A 181 3.52 12.49 27.99
N ASP A 182 4.37 13.11 27.19
CA ASP A 182 4.07 14.40 26.53
C ASP A 182 3.58 14.23 25.09
N GLN A 183 3.60 12.98 24.58
CA GLN A 183 3.31 12.64 23.18
C GLN A 183 4.14 13.45 22.17
N MET A 184 5.37 13.80 22.57
CA MET A 184 6.33 14.55 21.75
C MET A 184 7.35 13.61 21.14
N THR A 185 7.73 13.86 19.89
CA THR A 185 8.75 13.09 19.19
C THR A 185 9.99 13.93 18.97
N TYR A 186 11.13 13.36 19.31
CA TYR A 186 12.47 13.92 19.12
C TYR A 186 13.29 12.96 18.26
N THR A 187 14.43 13.44 17.75
CA THR A 187 15.48 12.58 17.24
C THR A 187 16.64 12.57 18.21
N LEU A 188 17.09 11.38 18.59
CA LEU A 188 18.29 11.19 19.39
C LEU A 188 19.50 11.12 18.45
N LEU A 189 20.52 11.93 18.74
CA LEU A 189 21.80 11.93 18.05
C LEU A 189 22.87 11.46 19.03
N PHE A 190 23.59 10.39 18.72
CA PHE A 190 24.65 9.86 19.58
C PHE A 190 25.82 9.30 18.79
N PRO A 191 27.07 9.39 19.30
CA PRO A 191 28.26 8.93 18.62
C PRO A 191 28.34 7.39 18.60
N VAL A 192 28.84 6.85 17.49
CA VAL A 192 29.18 5.42 17.33
C VAL A 192 30.70 5.24 17.25
N GLU A 193 31.45 6.33 16.99
CA GLU A 193 32.90 6.41 17.00
C GLU A 193 33.37 7.62 17.82
N ASN A 194 34.65 7.66 18.19
CA ASN A 194 35.25 8.86 18.75
C ASN A 194 35.44 9.89 17.64
N VAL A 195 35.23 11.17 17.93
CA VAL A 195 35.26 12.25 16.95
C VAL A 195 36.15 13.36 17.49
N GLU A 196 37.11 13.79 16.67
CA GLU A 196 38.00 14.90 17.00
C GLU A 196 37.35 16.26 16.71
N GLU A 197 37.88 17.32 17.33
CA GLU A 197 37.48 18.69 16.99
C GLU A 197 37.79 19.00 15.53
N GLY A 198 36.82 19.54 14.79
CA GLY A 198 36.90 19.82 13.37
C GLY A 198 36.40 18.72 12.45
N ASP A 199 36.19 17.50 12.95
CA ASP A 199 35.67 16.40 12.15
C ASP A 199 34.22 16.64 11.73
N VAL A 200 33.90 16.21 10.49
CA VAL A 200 32.56 16.28 9.94
C VAL A 200 31.67 15.20 10.60
N ILE A 201 30.49 15.60 11.06
CA ILE A 201 29.48 14.71 11.59
C ILE A 201 28.71 14.09 10.45
N THR A 202 28.63 12.75 10.47
CA THR A 202 27.95 11.97 9.42
C THR A 202 27.01 10.95 10.03
N ARG A 203 25.93 10.62 9.30
CA ARG A 203 25.02 9.54 9.62
C ARG A 203 24.70 8.68 8.40
N ASN A 204 24.24 7.46 8.60
CA ASN A 204 23.74 6.65 7.50
C ASN A 204 22.26 7.01 7.22
N PHE A 205 21.94 7.45 5.99
CA PHE A 205 20.57 7.79 5.60
C PHE A 205 19.70 6.57 5.33
N VAL A 206 20.32 5.42 5.05
CA VAL A 206 19.64 4.15 4.77
C VAL A 206 20.34 3.04 5.56
N GLU A 207 19.91 2.88 6.82
CA GLU A 207 20.38 1.80 7.69
C GLU A 207 19.69 0.48 7.35
N GLY A 208 20.35 -0.64 7.61
CA GLY A 208 19.81 -1.98 7.48
C GLY A 208 20.69 -2.91 6.66
N GLN A 209 20.30 -4.19 6.65
CA GLN A 209 20.92 -5.19 5.79
C GLN A 209 19.99 -5.45 4.59
N PHE A 210 20.55 -5.38 3.41
CA PHE A 210 19.85 -5.58 2.15
C PHE A 210 20.43 -6.81 1.45
N SER A 211 19.56 -7.71 1.02
CA SER A 211 19.98 -8.89 0.22
C SER A 211 20.41 -8.50 -1.20
N ASP A 212 19.85 -7.41 -1.72
CA ASP A 212 20.23 -6.80 -3.00
C ASP A 212 20.90 -5.43 -2.74
N PRO A 213 22.19 -5.26 -3.05
CA PRO A 213 22.89 -3.98 -2.92
C PRO A 213 22.22 -2.85 -3.73
N LEU A 214 21.65 -3.16 -4.90
CA LEU A 214 20.95 -2.18 -5.74
C LEU A 214 19.69 -1.62 -5.08
N GLN A 215 19.06 -2.37 -4.18
CA GLN A 215 17.92 -1.90 -3.40
C GLN A 215 18.33 -0.70 -2.52
N ARG A 216 19.45 -0.82 -1.81
CA ARG A 216 19.99 0.26 -0.97
C ARG A 216 20.43 1.47 -1.80
N GLU A 217 21.09 1.22 -2.93
CA GLU A 217 21.48 2.28 -3.85
C GLU A 217 20.28 3.05 -4.38
N ALA A 218 19.22 2.36 -4.76
CA ALA A 218 17.97 2.97 -5.20
C ALA A 218 17.35 3.85 -4.10
N MET A 219 17.41 3.44 -2.83
CA MET A 219 16.94 4.26 -1.71
C MET A 219 17.79 5.51 -1.48
N LEU A 220 19.04 5.55 -1.93
CA LEU A 220 19.94 6.69 -1.82
C LEU A 220 19.84 7.69 -3.00
N ILE A 221 19.03 7.40 -4.03
CA ILE A 221 18.82 8.30 -5.19
C ILE A 221 18.51 9.76 -4.80
N PRO A 222 17.72 10.06 -3.76
CA PRO A 222 17.51 11.46 -3.38
C PRO A 222 18.79 12.25 -3.10
N TRP A 223 19.90 11.59 -2.73
CA TRP A 223 21.17 12.23 -2.34
C TRP A 223 22.36 11.94 -3.24
N LYS A 224 22.26 10.91 -4.09
CA LYS A 224 23.36 10.50 -4.96
C LYS A 224 22.85 10.29 -6.38
N GLN A 225 23.62 10.73 -7.37
CA GLN A 225 23.37 10.34 -8.75
C GLN A 225 23.89 8.91 -8.95
N TYR A 226 23.03 8.02 -9.41
CA TYR A 226 23.44 6.69 -9.87
C TYR A 226 23.29 6.62 -11.38
N GLU A 227 24.41 6.34 -12.07
CA GLU A 227 24.45 6.30 -13.54
C GLU A 227 24.06 4.93 -14.12
N HIS A 228 24.01 3.90 -13.29
CA HIS A 228 23.94 2.50 -13.74
C HIS A 228 22.82 1.70 -13.06
N PHE A 229 21.56 2.12 -13.24
CA PHE A 229 20.51 1.16 -13.10
C PHE A 229 20.46 0.31 -14.35
N ASP A 230 20.52 -1.01 -14.15
CA ASP A 230 20.44 -2.02 -15.20
C ASP A 230 19.22 -1.73 -16.11
N GLU A 231 19.35 -1.90 -17.42
CA GLU A 231 18.19 -1.78 -18.33
C GLU A 231 17.16 -2.91 -18.09
N ASP A 232 17.53 -3.93 -17.34
CA ASP A 232 16.66 -5.05 -16.97
C ASP A 232 15.74 -4.71 -15.78
N PHE A 233 14.47 -4.50 -16.06
CA PHE A 233 13.39 -4.38 -15.08
C PHE A 233 12.55 -5.65 -14.95
N THR A 234 13.03 -6.79 -15.42
CA THR A 234 12.28 -8.06 -15.40
C THR A 234 12.00 -8.48 -13.96
N GLN A 235 10.72 -8.65 -13.65
CA GLN A 235 10.24 -9.12 -12.37
C GLN A 235 10.17 -10.64 -12.39
N LYS A 236 10.84 -11.28 -11.42
CA LYS A 236 10.84 -12.74 -11.25
C LYS A 236 9.87 -13.11 -10.14
N GLU A 237 9.25 -14.28 -10.26
CA GLU A 237 8.47 -14.82 -9.14
C GLU A 237 9.42 -15.12 -7.97
N PRO A 238 9.11 -14.65 -6.74
CA PRO A 238 9.94 -14.92 -5.57
C PRO A 238 9.86 -16.38 -5.15
N ASP A 239 10.71 -16.78 -4.21
CA ASP A 239 10.69 -18.13 -3.63
C ASP A 239 9.44 -18.35 -2.74
N VAL A 240 9.24 -19.61 -2.33
CA VAL A 240 8.08 -20.03 -1.52
C VAL A 240 7.97 -19.29 -0.20
N ASN A 241 9.09 -18.91 0.44
CA ASN A 241 9.09 -18.26 1.75
C ASN A 241 8.45 -16.87 1.68
N TYR A 242 8.57 -16.19 0.54
CA TYR A 242 7.94 -14.91 0.33
C TYR A 242 6.40 -14.96 0.49
N PHE A 243 5.78 -16.06 0.06
CA PHE A 243 4.34 -16.27 0.19
C PHE A 243 3.89 -16.57 1.62
N LEU A 244 4.81 -16.93 2.51
CA LEU A 244 4.54 -17.23 3.93
C LEU A 244 4.91 -16.06 4.85
N GLU A 245 5.92 -15.28 4.46
CA GLU A 245 6.48 -14.21 5.32
C GLU A 245 5.47 -13.08 5.54
N GLY A 246 5.11 -12.85 6.80
CA GLY A 246 4.18 -11.78 7.18
C GLY A 246 2.70 -12.06 6.87
N HIS A 247 2.38 -13.25 6.37
CA HIS A 247 1.01 -13.68 6.11
C HIS A 247 0.45 -14.57 7.21
N ILE A 248 -0.88 -14.81 7.14
CA ILE A 248 -1.58 -15.64 8.12
C ILE A 248 -1.16 -17.10 7.93
N SER A 249 -0.78 -17.75 9.03
CA SER A 249 -0.52 -19.18 9.02
C SER A 249 -1.86 -19.94 9.00
N GLU A 250 -2.05 -20.77 7.99
CA GLU A 250 -3.24 -21.59 7.77
C GLU A 250 -2.88 -23.07 7.72
N THR A 251 -3.82 -23.93 8.11
CA THR A 251 -3.68 -25.38 7.94
C THR A 251 -4.33 -25.82 6.64
N LEU A 252 -3.84 -26.90 6.03
CA LEU A 252 -4.47 -27.49 4.86
C LEU A 252 -5.54 -28.51 5.30
N PRO A 253 -6.63 -28.68 4.52
CA PRO A 253 -7.63 -29.72 4.76
C PRO A 253 -7.05 -31.12 4.63
N ASP A 254 -7.57 -32.04 5.42
CA ASP A 254 -7.29 -33.48 5.27
C ASP A 254 -8.25 -34.07 4.24
N LEU A 255 -7.77 -34.26 3.02
CA LEU A 255 -8.58 -34.71 1.90
C LEU A 255 -9.06 -36.17 2.03
N GLU A 256 -8.38 -37.01 2.83
CA GLU A 256 -8.79 -38.40 3.04
C GLU A 256 -10.10 -38.48 3.83
N LEU A 257 -10.30 -37.58 4.77
CA LEU A 257 -11.52 -37.48 5.56
C LEU A 257 -12.74 -36.97 4.76
N LEU A 258 -12.52 -36.39 3.58
CA LEU A 258 -13.54 -35.70 2.79
C LEU A 258 -14.11 -36.51 1.62
N GLN A 259 -13.77 -37.79 1.48
CA GLN A 259 -14.13 -38.64 0.31
C GLN A 259 -15.61 -39.00 0.25
N ASN A 260 -16.33 -39.07 1.38
CA ASN A 260 -17.74 -39.46 1.45
C ASN A 260 -18.58 -38.33 2.10
N ARG A 261 -19.29 -37.59 1.28
CA ARG A 261 -20.04 -36.43 1.73
C ARG A 261 -21.52 -36.56 1.39
N GLU A 262 -22.36 -36.53 2.41
CA GLU A 262 -23.83 -36.41 2.25
C GLU A 262 -24.22 -34.94 2.42
N THR A 263 -24.99 -34.41 1.46
CA THR A 263 -25.55 -33.06 1.55
C THR A 263 -26.97 -33.13 2.09
N PRO A 264 -27.29 -32.47 3.21
CA PRO A 264 -28.64 -32.40 3.75
C PRO A 264 -29.60 -31.72 2.77
N THR A 265 -30.86 -32.08 2.82
CA THR A 265 -31.94 -31.47 2.00
C THR A 265 -32.24 -30.02 2.42
N LYS A 266 -31.94 -29.67 3.67
CA LYS A 266 -32.04 -28.31 4.19
C LYS A 266 -30.76 -27.96 4.94
N LEU A 267 -30.08 -26.87 4.50
CA LEU A 267 -28.81 -26.44 5.02
C LEU A 267 -28.96 -25.35 6.08
N LYS A 268 -28.35 -25.54 7.22
CA LYS A 268 -28.29 -24.57 8.31
C LYS A 268 -27.10 -23.62 8.11
N VAL A 269 -27.36 -22.32 8.16
CA VAL A 269 -26.37 -21.27 7.87
C VAL A 269 -26.12 -20.44 9.11
N TYR A 270 -24.86 -20.41 9.56
CA TYR A 270 -24.36 -19.42 10.49
C TYR A 270 -23.62 -18.35 9.70
N ALA A 271 -24.00 -17.09 9.86
CA ALA A 271 -23.36 -15.98 9.18
C ALA A 271 -23.10 -14.81 10.14
N GLU A 272 -21.83 -14.37 10.18
CA GLU A 272 -21.45 -13.15 10.89
C GLU A 272 -21.85 -11.89 10.09
N TYR A 273 -22.10 -12.02 8.78
CA TYR A 273 -22.45 -10.90 7.92
C TYR A 273 -23.97 -10.72 7.87
N ARG A 274 -24.46 -9.58 8.40
CA ARG A 274 -25.89 -9.30 8.63
C ARG A 274 -26.76 -9.43 7.38
N TYR A 275 -26.26 -9.04 6.20
CA TYR A 275 -27.06 -9.07 4.97
C TYR A 275 -27.39 -10.49 4.50
N ILE A 276 -26.60 -11.48 4.85
CA ILE A 276 -26.98 -12.88 4.63
C ILE A 276 -28.17 -13.25 5.51
N ASN A 277 -28.14 -12.86 6.79
CA ASN A 277 -29.25 -13.13 7.72
C ASN A 277 -30.56 -12.45 7.29
N GLU A 278 -30.49 -11.31 6.60
CA GLU A 278 -31.62 -10.52 6.15
C GLU A 278 -32.14 -10.97 4.77
N PHE A 279 -31.28 -11.34 3.83
CA PHE A 279 -31.62 -11.55 2.42
C PHE A 279 -31.55 -13.02 1.95
N LEU A 280 -30.99 -13.94 2.73
CA LEU A 280 -31.05 -15.36 2.40
C LEU A 280 -32.40 -15.95 2.85
N THR A 281 -33.37 -15.89 1.96
CA THR A 281 -34.79 -16.26 2.24
C THR A 281 -35.24 -17.56 1.59
N ALA A 282 -34.41 -18.15 0.71
CA ALA A 282 -34.75 -19.39 0.03
C ALA A 282 -34.99 -20.53 1.03
N PRO A 283 -36.08 -21.35 0.84
CA PRO A 283 -36.56 -22.31 1.83
C PRO A 283 -35.59 -23.46 2.13
N GLU A 284 -34.62 -23.69 1.24
CA GLU A 284 -33.58 -24.71 1.40
C GLU A 284 -32.53 -24.32 2.45
N PHE A 285 -32.50 -23.03 2.87
CA PHE A 285 -31.58 -22.53 3.87
C PHE A 285 -32.29 -22.13 5.15
N GLN A 286 -31.64 -22.32 6.28
CA GLN A 286 -32.14 -21.94 7.59
C GLN A 286 -31.07 -21.22 8.38
N ILE A 287 -31.27 -19.95 8.69
CA ILE A 287 -30.36 -19.19 9.54
C ILE A 287 -30.36 -19.75 10.96
N VAL A 288 -29.17 -19.96 11.52
CA VAL A 288 -28.93 -20.40 12.90
C VAL A 288 -27.94 -19.46 13.59
N HIS A 289 -28.09 -19.31 14.92
CA HIS A 289 -27.25 -18.41 15.72
C HIS A 289 -26.05 -19.09 16.39
N ASN A 290 -25.93 -20.41 16.27
CA ASN A 290 -24.84 -21.17 16.85
C ASN A 290 -24.07 -21.89 15.73
N GLU A 291 -22.79 -21.58 15.58
CA GLU A 291 -21.91 -22.16 14.56
C GLU A 291 -21.78 -23.69 14.66
N ASN A 292 -21.87 -24.24 15.88
CA ASN A 292 -21.78 -25.68 16.07
C ASN A 292 -22.93 -26.44 15.38
N ASN A 293 -24.10 -25.80 15.24
CA ASN A 293 -25.30 -26.36 14.63
C ASN A 293 -25.41 -26.09 13.14
N ALA A 294 -24.42 -25.39 12.55
CA ALA A 294 -24.47 -24.97 11.16
C ALA A 294 -23.80 -26.00 10.23
N ASP A 295 -24.32 -26.09 9.02
CA ASP A 295 -23.74 -26.81 7.89
C ASP A 295 -22.88 -25.86 7.03
N ILE A 296 -23.22 -24.58 7.00
CA ILE A 296 -22.49 -23.52 6.31
C ILE A 296 -22.02 -22.49 7.33
N LEU A 297 -20.72 -22.22 7.35
CA LEU A 297 -20.05 -21.24 8.20
C LEU A 297 -19.61 -20.06 7.35
N TRP A 298 -20.24 -18.90 7.56
CA TRP A 298 -19.89 -17.67 6.84
C TRP A 298 -19.25 -16.66 7.79
N TYR A 299 -17.92 -16.66 7.80
CA TYR A 299 -17.10 -15.78 8.65
C TYR A 299 -16.71 -14.50 7.93
N ILE A 300 -16.59 -13.39 8.67
CA ILE A 300 -16.03 -12.11 8.20
C ILE A 300 -14.55 -11.97 8.57
N ASN A 301 -14.04 -12.83 9.44
CA ASN A 301 -12.63 -12.92 9.80
C ASN A 301 -11.95 -14.08 9.06
N HIS A 302 -10.61 -14.03 8.95
CA HIS A 302 -9.85 -15.10 8.31
C HIS A 302 -9.99 -16.42 9.05
N PHE A 303 -10.41 -17.43 8.31
CA PHE A 303 -10.47 -18.81 8.77
C PHE A 303 -9.09 -19.47 8.59
N LYS A 304 -8.62 -20.21 9.60
CA LYS A 304 -7.26 -20.77 9.64
C LYS A 304 -7.23 -22.29 9.79
N ASN A 305 -8.29 -22.88 10.35
CA ASN A 305 -8.28 -24.23 10.87
C ASN A 305 -8.91 -25.24 9.90
N PHE A 306 -8.49 -25.24 8.64
CA PHE A 306 -9.05 -26.12 7.60
C PHE A 306 -8.83 -27.62 7.91
N LYS A 307 -7.71 -27.97 8.59
CA LYS A 307 -7.47 -29.35 9.03
C LYS A 307 -8.51 -29.80 10.07
N GLU A 308 -8.83 -28.94 11.03
CA GLU A 308 -9.87 -29.23 12.04
C GLU A 308 -11.26 -29.31 11.41
N LEU A 309 -11.56 -28.43 10.45
CA LEU A 309 -12.82 -28.46 9.71
C LEU A 309 -13.05 -29.82 9.00
N SER A 310 -11.98 -30.47 8.53
CA SER A 310 -12.05 -31.77 7.87
C SER A 310 -12.59 -32.89 8.75
N MET A 311 -12.56 -32.72 10.09
CA MET A 311 -13.18 -33.66 11.04
C MET A 311 -14.72 -33.59 11.01
N THR A 312 -15.28 -32.57 10.37
CA THR A 312 -16.72 -32.38 10.15
C THR A 312 -17.05 -32.30 8.66
N PRO A 313 -17.00 -33.40 7.90
CA PRO A 313 -17.04 -33.40 6.44
C PRO A 313 -18.26 -32.76 5.80
N HIS A 314 -19.39 -32.71 6.52
CA HIS A 314 -20.65 -32.11 6.05
C HIS A 314 -20.63 -30.56 6.09
N LYS A 315 -19.72 -29.94 6.85
CA LYS A 315 -19.66 -28.48 6.96
C LYS A 315 -18.96 -27.84 5.79
N PHE A 316 -19.41 -26.62 5.46
CA PHE A 316 -18.78 -25.72 4.50
C PHE A 316 -18.27 -24.46 5.16
N VAL A 317 -17.26 -23.83 4.56
CA VAL A 317 -16.75 -22.51 4.94
C VAL A 317 -16.62 -21.61 3.72
N ASN A 318 -16.77 -20.29 3.92
CA ASN A 318 -16.77 -19.29 2.84
C ASN A 318 -15.38 -18.80 2.41
N GLN A 319 -14.33 -19.55 2.68
CA GLN A 319 -12.94 -19.17 2.37
C GLN A 319 -12.17 -20.39 1.87
N PHE A 320 -11.17 -20.16 1.01
CA PHE A 320 -10.19 -21.17 0.59
C PHE A 320 -8.84 -20.97 1.29
N PRO A 321 -8.11 -22.07 1.62
CA PRO A 321 -6.75 -21.91 2.13
C PRO A 321 -5.88 -21.22 1.10
N TYR A 322 -5.05 -20.28 1.55
CA TYR A 322 -4.11 -19.49 0.74
C TYR A 322 -4.78 -18.61 -0.34
N GLU A 323 -6.05 -18.26 -0.19
CA GLU A 323 -6.72 -17.33 -1.12
C GLU A 323 -6.11 -15.91 -1.09
N TYR A 324 -5.34 -15.59 -0.06
CA TYR A 324 -4.64 -14.34 0.05
C TYR A 324 -3.64 -14.09 -1.10
N VAL A 325 -3.23 -15.11 -1.84
CA VAL A 325 -2.34 -14.98 -3.01
C VAL A 325 -2.91 -14.08 -4.12
N ILE A 326 -4.22 -13.86 -4.15
CA ILE A 326 -4.86 -12.92 -5.09
C ILE A 326 -5.50 -11.71 -4.42
N THR A 327 -5.68 -11.72 -3.11
CA THR A 327 -6.39 -10.63 -2.41
C THR A 327 -5.43 -9.64 -1.75
N ILE A 328 -4.15 -9.99 -1.60
CA ILE A 328 -3.13 -9.06 -1.11
C ILE A 328 -2.43 -8.38 -2.29
N LYS A 329 -2.32 -7.05 -2.20
CA LYS A 329 -1.93 -6.16 -3.32
C LYS A 329 -0.52 -6.40 -3.87
N ASP A 330 0.39 -7.00 -3.11
CA ASP A 330 1.74 -7.35 -3.58
C ASP A 330 1.81 -8.76 -4.19
N LEU A 331 0.94 -9.69 -3.76
CA LEU A 331 0.89 -11.06 -4.28
C LEU A 331 0.09 -11.17 -5.60
N LEU A 332 -1.01 -10.41 -5.71
CA LEU A 332 -1.83 -10.39 -6.93
C LEU A 332 -1.01 -10.16 -8.21
N PRO A 333 -0.08 -9.18 -8.29
CA PRO A 333 0.77 -9.00 -9.47
C PRO A 333 1.69 -10.18 -9.74
N ILE A 334 2.23 -10.82 -8.71
CA ILE A 334 3.11 -11.99 -8.84
C ILE A 334 2.35 -13.14 -9.50
N VAL A 335 1.16 -13.46 -8.96
CA VAL A 335 0.30 -14.52 -9.49
C VAL A 335 -0.18 -14.20 -10.91
N SER A 336 -0.61 -12.96 -11.15
CA SER A 336 -1.10 -12.52 -12.45
C SER A 336 -0.05 -12.66 -13.56
N ARG A 337 1.22 -12.42 -13.26
CA ARG A 337 2.32 -12.56 -14.24
C ARG A 337 2.52 -14.00 -14.74
N ARG A 338 1.97 -15.01 -14.07
CA ARG A 338 1.99 -16.40 -14.56
C ARG A 338 1.20 -16.59 -15.85
N CYS A 339 0.20 -15.73 -16.12
CA CYS A 339 -0.55 -15.74 -17.39
C CYS A 339 0.24 -15.12 -18.55
N ALA A 340 1.34 -14.43 -18.27
CA ALA A 340 2.04 -13.67 -19.27
C ALA A 340 2.99 -14.57 -20.10
N GLN A 341 2.80 -14.58 -21.40
CA GLN A 341 3.86 -14.98 -22.32
C GLN A 341 4.87 -13.82 -22.38
N LYS A 342 6.17 -14.13 -22.42
CA LYS A 342 7.21 -13.09 -22.52
C LYS A 342 7.13 -12.41 -23.88
N TYR A 343 6.68 -11.15 -23.90
CA TYR A 343 6.77 -10.28 -25.05
C TYR A 343 7.72 -9.14 -24.75
N SER A 344 8.69 -8.92 -25.64
CA SER A 344 9.47 -7.69 -25.68
C SER A 344 8.70 -6.67 -26.49
N THR A 345 8.33 -5.54 -25.90
CA THR A 345 7.69 -4.46 -26.64
C THR A 345 8.55 -3.21 -26.61
N LEU A 346 8.52 -2.48 -27.73
CA LEU A 346 9.18 -1.18 -27.87
C LEU A 346 8.53 -0.09 -27.00
N GLN A 347 7.35 -0.35 -26.42
CA GLN A 347 6.56 0.63 -25.69
C GLN A 347 6.65 0.48 -24.17
N LEU A 348 7.53 -0.40 -23.65
CA LEU A 348 7.64 -0.70 -22.23
C LEU A 348 6.32 -1.21 -21.60
N ASP A 349 5.46 -1.87 -22.38
CA ASP A 349 4.30 -2.56 -21.83
C ASP A 349 4.73 -3.73 -20.99
N THR A 350 4.08 -3.90 -19.85
CA THR A 350 4.25 -5.08 -18.99
C THR A 350 3.05 -6.00 -19.15
N TYR A 351 3.29 -7.29 -18.99
CA TYR A 351 2.28 -8.32 -19.21
C TYR A 351 1.95 -9.05 -17.92
N PRO A 352 0.69 -9.49 -17.77
CA PRO A 352 -0.41 -9.37 -18.73
C PRO A 352 -0.91 -7.92 -18.88
N LEU A 353 -1.39 -7.53 -20.07
CA LEU A 353 -1.84 -6.15 -20.35
C LEU A 353 -2.98 -5.68 -19.45
N TRP A 354 -3.78 -6.60 -18.94
CA TRP A 354 -4.89 -6.30 -18.04
C TRP A 354 -4.47 -5.99 -16.60
N LEU A 355 -3.18 -6.14 -16.28
CA LEU A 355 -2.64 -5.75 -14.97
C LEU A 355 -1.87 -4.44 -15.12
N PRO A 356 -2.20 -3.37 -14.40
CA PRO A 356 -1.33 -2.20 -14.34
C PRO A 356 0.03 -2.60 -13.77
N THR A 357 1.13 -2.13 -14.40
CA THR A 357 2.50 -2.41 -13.96
C THR A 357 2.66 -2.10 -12.48
N THR A 358 3.08 -3.07 -11.69
CA THR A 358 3.15 -2.98 -10.23
C THR A 358 4.48 -3.50 -9.72
N PHE A 359 5.13 -2.75 -8.83
CA PHE A 359 6.38 -3.14 -8.16
C PHE A 359 6.20 -3.11 -6.64
N ASN A 360 6.79 -4.09 -5.95
CA ASN A 360 6.91 -4.08 -4.49
C ASN A 360 8.13 -3.24 -4.10
N MET A 361 7.93 -2.18 -3.32
CA MET A 361 8.99 -1.24 -2.99
C MET A 361 10.02 -1.81 -2.02
N LYS A 362 9.67 -2.85 -1.25
CA LYS A 362 10.63 -3.51 -0.35
C LYS A 362 11.63 -4.39 -1.11
N THR A 363 11.21 -5.03 -2.21
CA THR A 363 12.00 -6.07 -2.90
C THR A 363 12.33 -5.77 -4.35
N GLU A 364 11.63 -4.82 -4.98
CA GLU A 364 11.74 -4.54 -6.41
C GLU A 364 12.03 -3.06 -6.72
N LEU A 365 12.49 -2.26 -5.72
CA LEU A 365 12.75 -0.82 -5.91
C LEU A 365 13.79 -0.57 -7.02
N SER A 366 14.85 -1.36 -7.08
CA SER A 366 15.88 -1.25 -8.13
C SER A 366 15.29 -1.45 -9.52
N LYS A 367 14.40 -2.44 -9.68
CA LYS A 367 13.68 -2.71 -10.93
C LYS A 367 12.68 -1.60 -11.29
N PHE A 368 11.99 -1.08 -10.28
CA PHE A 368 11.10 0.08 -10.44
C PHE A 368 11.88 1.30 -10.95
N VAL A 369 13.04 1.61 -10.35
CA VAL A 369 13.86 2.76 -10.77
C VAL A 369 14.32 2.58 -12.22
N SER A 370 14.79 1.39 -12.59
CA SER A 370 15.17 1.08 -13.97
C SER A 370 14.03 1.33 -14.94
N TYR A 371 12.84 0.82 -14.62
CA TYR A 371 11.65 1.01 -15.43
C TYR A 371 11.21 2.48 -15.52
N TYR A 372 11.20 3.20 -14.39
CA TYR A 372 10.89 4.62 -14.32
C TYR A 372 11.82 5.45 -15.21
N MET A 373 13.14 5.19 -15.13
CA MET A 373 14.14 5.92 -15.91
C MET A 373 14.01 5.66 -17.41
N GLN A 374 13.72 4.43 -17.82
CA GLN A 374 13.48 4.11 -19.23
C GLN A 374 12.23 4.81 -19.77
N ARG A 375 11.12 4.83 -19.01
CA ARG A 375 9.92 5.58 -19.36
C ARG A 375 10.20 7.08 -19.51
N LYS A 376 10.97 7.65 -18.57
CA LYS A 376 11.38 9.06 -18.61
C LYS A 376 12.22 9.36 -19.85
N LYS A 377 13.16 8.48 -20.20
CA LYS A 377 14.06 8.64 -21.36
C LYS A 377 13.31 8.74 -22.70
N ILE A 378 12.19 8.04 -22.85
CA ILE A 378 11.36 8.05 -24.06
C ILE A 378 10.12 8.94 -23.93
N GLY A 379 10.02 9.76 -22.87
CA GLY A 379 8.95 10.76 -22.71
C GLY A 379 7.58 10.19 -22.35
N LEU A 380 7.49 8.98 -21.80
CA LEU A 380 6.24 8.41 -21.33
C LEU A 380 5.85 8.97 -19.96
N ASP A 381 4.54 9.02 -19.70
CA ASP A 381 3.99 9.40 -18.40
C ASP A 381 4.56 8.56 -17.26
N ASN A 382 4.92 9.19 -16.16
CA ASN A 382 5.50 8.58 -14.97
C ASN A 382 4.71 8.88 -13.69
N HIS A 383 3.39 9.04 -13.77
CA HIS A 383 2.54 9.07 -12.59
C HIS A 383 2.27 7.65 -12.10
N TRP A 384 2.44 7.47 -10.79
CA TRP A 384 2.30 6.20 -10.09
C TRP A 384 1.37 6.36 -8.90
N ILE A 385 0.52 5.37 -8.65
CA ILE A 385 -0.24 5.28 -7.42
C ILE A 385 0.54 4.42 -6.42
N CYS A 386 0.93 5.04 -5.31
CA CYS A 386 1.64 4.42 -4.21
C CYS A 386 0.63 4.02 -3.15
N LYS A 387 0.61 2.75 -2.76
CA LYS A 387 -0.36 2.26 -1.78
C LYS A 387 0.23 1.18 -0.86
N PRO A 388 -0.14 1.17 0.43
CA PRO A 388 0.22 0.07 1.32
C PRO A 388 -0.52 -1.20 0.90
N TYR A 389 0.13 -2.36 1.00
CA TYR A 389 -0.57 -3.61 0.70
C TYR A 389 -1.26 -4.24 1.93
N ASN A 390 -1.01 -3.72 3.12
CA ASN A 390 -1.58 -4.15 4.39
C ASN A 390 -2.65 -3.20 4.96
N LEU A 391 -3.01 -2.13 4.25
CA LEU A 391 -4.08 -1.21 4.62
C LEU A 391 -5.17 -1.17 3.55
N ALA A 392 -6.39 -0.84 3.99
CA ALA A 392 -7.57 -0.68 3.15
C ALA A 392 -8.05 0.79 3.11
N ARG A 393 -9.16 1.06 2.45
CA ARG A 393 -9.89 2.35 2.43
C ARG A 393 -9.11 3.52 1.84
N GLY A 394 -8.12 3.29 0.98
CA GLY A 394 -7.32 4.36 0.39
C GLY A 394 -6.38 5.09 1.36
N LEU A 395 -6.27 4.60 2.60
CA LEU A 395 -5.35 5.17 3.58
C LEU A 395 -3.91 5.08 3.09
N ASP A 396 -3.14 6.15 3.30
CA ASP A 396 -1.73 6.23 2.91
C ASP A 396 -1.49 5.95 1.41
N THR A 397 -2.45 6.39 0.56
CA THR A 397 -2.42 6.21 -0.89
C THR A 397 -2.16 7.56 -1.56
N TYR A 398 -1.19 7.59 -2.49
CA TYR A 398 -0.74 8.82 -3.16
C TYR A 398 -0.58 8.58 -4.66
N ILE A 399 -0.87 9.61 -5.46
CA ILE A 399 -0.54 9.63 -6.89
C ILE A 399 0.58 10.65 -7.09
N THR A 400 1.70 10.22 -7.66
CA THR A 400 2.89 11.06 -7.81
C THR A 400 3.77 10.59 -8.97
N ASP A 401 4.54 11.52 -9.52
CA ASP A 401 5.66 11.29 -10.42
C ASP A 401 7.03 11.55 -9.74
N ASN A 402 7.03 11.90 -8.44
CA ASN A 402 8.24 12.24 -7.70
C ASN A 402 9.05 11.00 -7.33
N LEU A 403 10.12 10.73 -8.08
CA LEU A 403 11.00 9.58 -7.84
C LEU A 403 11.66 9.64 -6.46
N ASN A 404 12.05 10.82 -5.97
CA ASN A 404 12.67 10.97 -4.65
C ASN A 404 11.73 10.50 -3.53
N PHE A 405 10.45 10.85 -3.61
CA PHE A 405 9.43 10.34 -2.69
C PHE A 405 9.31 8.81 -2.78
N MET A 406 9.17 8.28 -4.00
CA MET A 406 8.99 6.85 -4.21
C MET A 406 10.18 6.03 -3.70
N CYS A 407 11.41 6.53 -3.85
CA CYS A 407 12.60 5.88 -3.29
C CYS A 407 12.65 5.87 -1.75
N ARG A 408 11.87 6.74 -1.08
CA ARG A 408 11.76 6.78 0.39
C ARG A 408 10.66 5.88 0.94
N LEU A 409 9.73 5.41 0.10
CA LEU A 409 8.59 4.59 0.53
C LEU A 409 8.95 3.33 1.33
N PRO A 410 10.05 2.59 1.02
CA PRO A 410 10.43 1.41 1.81
C PRO A 410 10.61 1.69 3.30
N LEU A 411 10.97 2.91 3.68
CA LEU A 411 11.15 3.33 5.08
C LEU A 411 9.82 3.55 5.81
N SER A 412 8.73 3.75 5.08
CA SER A 412 7.41 4.05 5.62
C SER A 412 6.49 2.81 5.72
N GLY A 413 7.07 1.62 5.69
CA GLY A 413 6.34 0.35 5.77
C GLY A 413 6.09 -0.31 4.41
N PRO A 414 5.32 -1.41 4.40
CA PRO A 414 5.12 -2.24 3.22
C PRO A 414 4.24 -1.52 2.18
N LYS A 415 4.81 -1.27 0.98
CA LYS A 415 4.13 -0.54 -0.11
C LYS A 415 4.40 -1.15 -1.48
N ILE A 416 3.43 -0.97 -2.34
CA ILE A 416 3.57 -1.14 -3.79
C ILE A 416 3.44 0.21 -4.49
N VAL A 417 4.09 0.31 -5.65
CA VAL A 417 3.79 1.36 -6.64
C VAL A 417 3.16 0.69 -7.86
N GLN A 418 2.06 1.23 -8.31
CA GLN A 418 1.33 0.74 -9.47
C GLN A 418 1.18 1.86 -10.47
N LYS A 419 1.40 1.56 -11.77
CA LYS A 419 1.26 2.58 -12.83
C LYS A 419 -0.14 3.16 -12.80
N TYR A 420 -0.21 4.47 -12.63
CA TYR A 420 -1.48 5.19 -12.70
C TYR A 420 -2.05 5.09 -14.13
N ILE A 421 -3.36 4.87 -14.24
CA ILE A 421 -4.05 4.81 -15.53
C ILE A 421 -4.34 6.24 -15.95
N GLU A 422 -3.46 6.78 -16.81
CA GLU A 422 -3.52 8.15 -17.33
C GLU A 422 -4.52 8.36 -18.45
N ASN A 423 -4.92 7.27 -19.11
CA ASN A 423 -5.85 7.26 -20.25
C ASN A 423 -7.10 6.39 -19.97
N PRO A 424 -7.82 6.63 -18.85
CA PRO A 424 -9.02 5.86 -18.55
C PRO A 424 -10.13 6.14 -19.59
N VAL A 425 -10.98 5.15 -19.81
CA VAL A 425 -12.26 5.40 -20.45
C VAL A 425 -13.12 6.16 -19.43
N LEU A 426 -13.70 7.28 -19.85
CA LEU A 426 -14.47 8.15 -18.98
C LEU A 426 -15.97 7.95 -19.20
N PHE A 427 -16.76 8.18 -18.18
CA PHE A 427 -18.22 8.17 -18.28
C PHE A 427 -18.75 9.60 -18.17
N GLU A 428 -19.69 9.97 -19.05
CA GLU A 428 -20.32 11.29 -19.02
C GLU A 428 -21.48 11.29 -18.03
N ARG A 429 -21.24 11.86 -16.85
CA ARG A 429 -22.30 12.11 -15.86
C ARG A 429 -23.05 13.39 -16.23
N PRO A 430 -24.39 13.39 -16.21
CA PRO A 430 -25.19 14.56 -16.59
C PRO A 430 -24.97 15.79 -15.71
N ASP A 431 -24.57 15.59 -14.44
CA ASP A 431 -24.39 16.62 -13.42
C ASP A 431 -22.96 17.19 -13.36
N VAL A 432 -21.95 16.45 -13.85
CA VAL A 432 -20.54 16.77 -13.63
C VAL A 432 -19.72 16.80 -14.92
N GLY A 433 -20.06 16.00 -15.93
CA GLY A 433 -19.29 15.79 -17.16
C GLY A 433 -18.47 14.50 -17.15
N LEU A 434 -17.35 14.47 -17.87
CA LEU A 434 -16.53 13.28 -18.05
C LEU A 434 -15.73 12.92 -16.81
N VAL A 435 -16.08 11.81 -16.16
CA VAL A 435 -15.48 11.35 -14.90
C VAL A 435 -14.86 9.97 -15.03
N LYS A 436 -13.92 9.66 -14.17
CA LYS A 436 -13.44 8.29 -13.94
C LYS A 436 -14.53 7.44 -13.30
N PHE A 437 -14.53 6.17 -13.64
CA PHE A 437 -15.36 5.17 -12.98
C PHE A 437 -14.63 3.85 -12.86
N ASP A 438 -15.05 3.01 -11.95
CA ASP A 438 -14.64 1.62 -11.85
C ASP A 438 -15.87 0.70 -11.82
N ILE A 439 -15.60 -0.54 -12.15
CA ILE A 439 -16.60 -1.61 -12.28
C ILE A 439 -16.23 -2.69 -11.27
N ARG A 440 -17.19 -3.05 -10.42
CA ARG A 440 -17.04 -4.15 -9.47
C ARG A 440 -17.88 -5.35 -9.91
N TYR A 441 -17.21 -6.44 -10.27
CA TYR A 441 -17.85 -7.74 -10.47
C TYR A 441 -17.72 -8.60 -9.23
N VAL A 442 -18.82 -9.27 -8.86
CA VAL A 442 -18.82 -10.31 -7.83
C VAL A 442 -18.46 -11.64 -8.47
N ILE A 443 -17.54 -12.35 -7.85
CA ILE A 443 -16.95 -13.60 -8.36
C ILE A 443 -17.15 -14.68 -7.32
N ILE A 444 -17.51 -15.87 -7.77
CA ILE A 444 -17.71 -17.05 -6.94
C ILE A 444 -16.72 -18.12 -7.35
N ILE A 445 -15.89 -18.61 -6.41
CA ILE A 445 -15.19 -19.87 -6.58
C ILE A 445 -15.98 -20.96 -5.89
N LYS A 446 -16.43 -21.91 -6.68
CA LYS A 446 -17.16 -23.08 -6.18
C LYS A 446 -16.22 -24.25 -5.90
N SER A 447 -15.17 -24.41 -6.70
CA SER A 447 -14.17 -25.46 -6.56
C SER A 447 -12.82 -25.02 -7.12
N VAL A 448 -11.73 -25.59 -6.62
CA VAL A 448 -10.37 -25.41 -7.12
C VAL A 448 -9.91 -26.64 -7.97
N ASP A 449 -10.47 -27.82 -7.70
CA ASP A 449 -10.17 -29.04 -8.47
C ASP A 449 -11.44 -29.89 -8.66
N PRO A 450 -12.04 -29.92 -9.87
CA PRO A 450 -11.73 -29.03 -11.00
C PRO A 450 -12.02 -27.56 -10.64
N THR A 451 -11.30 -26.63 -11.26
CA THR A 451 -11.52 -25.20 -11.01
C THR A 451 -12.86 -24.77 -11.62
N GLU A 452 -13.74 -24.25 -10.78
CA GLU A 452 -15.05 -23.72 -11.18
C GLU A 452 -15.23 -22.31 -10.65
N VAL A 453 -15.29 -21.34 -11.56
CA VAL A 453 -15.43 -19.90 -11.29
C VAL A 453 -16.63 -19.35 -12.01
N TYR A 454 -17.44 -18.60 -11.29
CA TYR A 454 -18.63 -17.94 -11.81
C TYR A 454 -18.57 -16.44 -11.53
N VAL A 455 -19.26 -15.66 -12.35
CA VAL A 455 -19.41 -14.21 -12.19
C VAL A 455 -20.88 -13.86 -12.11
N TYR A 456 -21.25 -12.99 -11.17
CA TYR A 456 -22.59 -12.42 -11.10
C TYR A 456 -22.74 -11.37 -12.22
N ASN A 457 -23.74 -11.52 -13.09
CA ASN A 457 -23.87 -10.78 -14.35
C ASN A 457 -24.16 -9.29 -14.15
N ASN A 458 -24.73 -8.92 -13.01
CA ASN A 458 -24.95 -7.52 -12.68
C ASN A 458 -23.76 -6.99 -11.89
N PHE A 459 -22.96 -6.14 -12.54
CA PHE A 459 -21.86 -5.46 -11.91
C PHE A 459 -22.31 -4.17 -11.21
N PHE A 460 -21.43 -3.64 -10.37
CA PHE A 460 -21.64 -2.41 -9.60
C PHE A 460 -20.66 -1.34 -10.04
N LEU A 461 -21.10 -0.08 -10.01
CA LEU A 461 -20.34 1.06 -10.52
C LEU A 461 -20.04 2.05 -9.40
N ARG A 462 -18.85 2.62 -9.45
CA ARG A 462 -18.45 3.75 -8.61
C ARG A 462 -17.88 4.83 -9.51
N PHE A 463 -18.29 6.07 -9.27
CA PHE A 463 -17.94 7.21 -10.11
C PHE A 463 -17.20 8.27 -9.29
N ALA A 464 -16.20 8.89 -9.90
CA ALA A 464 -15.61 10.11 -9.36
C ALA A 464 -16.63 11.26 -9.37
N ASN A 465 -16.42 12.24 -8.50
CA ASN A 465 -17.33 13.38 -8.33
C ASN A 465 -16.91 14.64 -9.09
N LYS A 466 -15.71 14.63 -9.69
CA LYS A 466 -15.19 15.76 -10.49
C LYS A 466 -14.72 15.30 -11.85
N PRO A 467 -14.74 16.19 -12.85
CA PRO A 467 -14.23 15.89 -14.19
C PRO A 467 -12.75 15.47 -14.13
N PHE A 468 -12.41 14.46 -14.93
CA PHE A 468 -11.05 13.95 -15.00
C PHE A 468 -10.12 14.89 -15.78
N SER A 469 -8.94 15.11 -15.25
CA SER A 469 -7.79 15.72 -15.93
C SER A 469 -6.49 15.24 -15.24
N LEU A 470 -5.36 15.27 -15.95
CA LEU A 470 -4.05 14.88 -15.42
C LEU A 470 -3.38 16.03 -14.67
N ASP A 471 -4.08 16.60 -13.71
CA ASP A 471 -3.62 17.65 -12.84
C ASP A 471 -4.18 17.47 -11.42
N ASN A 472 -3.63 18.20 -10.44
CA ASN A 472 -4.09 18.20 -9.06
C ASN A 472 -4.35 16.79 -8.50
N PHE A 473 -3.35 15.93 -8.56
CA PHE A 473 -3.43 14.51 -8.17
C PHE A 473 -3.78 14.28 -6.69
N GLU A 474 -3.82 15.34 -5.88
CA GLU A 474 -4.29 15.32 -4.49
C GLU A 474 -5.82 15.45 -4.38
N ASP A 475 -6.50 15.84 -5.47
CA ASP A 475 -7.97 15.93 -5.49
C ASP A 475 -8.58 14.53 -5.53
N TYR A 476 -8.97 14.05 -4.34
CA TYR A 476 -9.53 12.72 -4.16
C TYR A 476 -10.77 12.51 -5.03
N GLU A 477 -11.67 13.48 -5.10
CA GLU A 477 -12.92 13.40 -5.86
C GLU A 477 -12.74 13.33 -7.39
N LYS A 478 -11.57 13.73 -7.89
CA LYS A 478 -11.21 13.66 -9.31
C LYS A 478 -10.56 12.33 -9.70
N HIS A 479 -9.68 11.81 -8.84
CA HIS A 479 -8.78 10.72 -9.19
C HIS A 479 -9.20 9.36 -8.62
N PHE A 480 -10.05 9.36 -7.60
CA PHE A 480 -10.57 8.15 -6.98
C PHE A 480 -12.06 7.99 -7.24
N THR A 481 -12.56 6.78 -7.13
CA THR A 481 -13.95 6.41 -7.43
C THR A 481 -14.71 5.95 -6.18
N VAL A 482 -13.99 5.64 -5.08
CA VAL A 482 -14.57 5.19 -3.81
C VAL A 482 -14.89 6.41 -2.96
N MET A 483 -16.13 6.90 -2.99
CA MET A 483 -16.58 8.12 -2.32
C MET A 483 -17.26 7.88 -0.96
N ASN A 484 -17.60 6.66 -0.62
CA ASN A 484 -18.39 6.32 0.56
C ASN A 484 -17.65 6.46 1.91
N TYR A 485 -16.39 6.87 1.89
CA TYR A 485 -15.61 7.16 3.10
C TYR A 485 -15.59 8.67 3.45
N GLU A 486 -16.00 9.52 2.52
CA GLU A 486 -16.17 10.96 2.74
C GLU A 486 -17.56 11.21 3.31
N GLN A 487 -17.66 11.89 4.45
CA GLN A 487 -18.94 12.08 5.18
C GLN A 487 -19.99 12.89 4.40
N GLU A 488 -19.55 13.76 3.49
CA GLU A 488 -20.41 14.63 2.68
C GLU A 488 -20.40 14.30 1.18
N ALA A 489 -19.75 13.19 0.78
CA ALA A 489 -19.61 12.85 -0.62
C ALA A 489 -20.94 12.42 -1.24
N HIS A 490 -21.28 13.03 -2.37
CA HIS A 490 -22.43 12.63 -3.16
C HIS A 490 -22.15 11.31 -3.89
N LEU A 491 -22.92 10.28 -3.60
CA LEU A 491 -22.82 8.98 -4.27
C LEU A 491 -23.73 8.96 -5.50
N PHE A 492 -23.14 9.03 -6.69
CA PHE A 492 -23.88 8.78 -7.93
C PHE A 492 -24.13 7.28 -8.07
N LYS A 493 -25.40 6.89 -8.16
CA LYS A 493 -25.84 5.49 -8.26
C LYS A 493 -26.39 5.21 -9.66
N MET A 494 -26.00 4.09 -10.26
CA MET A 494 -26.48 3.64 -11.56
C MET A 494 -26.58 2.11 -11.57
N LEU A 495 -27.67 1.58 -12.09
CA LEU A 495 -27.85 0.15 -12.30
C LEU A 495 -27.02 -0.33 -13.50
N CYS A 496 -26.62 -1.61 -13.48
CA CYS A 496 -25.89 -2.26 -14.56
C CYS A 496 -26.60 -2.10 -15.92
N LYS A 497 -27.92 -2.28 -15.96
CA LYS A 497 -28.71 -2.10 -17.18
C LYS A 497 -28.65 -0.68 -17.72
N ASP A 498 -28.89 0.32 -16.86
CA ASP A 498 -28.91 1.72 -17.26
C ASP A 498 -27.52 2.18 -17.77
N PHE A 499 -26.45 1.63 -17.18
CA PHE A 499 -25.09 1.86 -17.65
C PHE A 499 -24.87 1.26 -19.05
N LYS A 500 -25.31 0.02 -19.31
CA LYS A 500 -25.17 -0.61 -20.62
C LYS A 500 -25.92 0.19 -21.71
N ASP A 501 -27.09 0.71 -21.37
CA ASP A 501 -27.90 1.55 -22.27
C ASP A 501 -27.19 2.90 -22.55
N ALA A 502 -26.63 3.55 -21.51
CA ALA A 502 -25.85 4.78 -21.65
C ALA A 502 -24.54 4.55 -22.42
N TRP A 503 -23.86 3.42 -22.17
CA TRP A 503 -22.64 3.03 -22.88
C TRP A 503 -22.88 2.91 -24.40
N ALA A 504 -23.95 2.25 -24.82
CA ALA A 504 -24.31 2.08 -26.23
C ALA A 504 -24.53 3.42 -26.95
N ILE A 505 -24.94 4.46 -26.22
CA ILE A 505 -25.11 5.82 -26.74
C ILE A 505 -23.76 6.54 -26.78
N GLN A 506 -23.00 6.52 -25.68
CA GLN A 506 -21.76 7.28 -25.56
C GLN A 506 -20.63 6.66 -26.38
N TYR A 507 -20.58 5.34 -26.49
CA TYR A 507 -19.51 4.56 -27.12
C TYR A 507 -20.05 3.56 -28.17
N ALA A 508 -20.84 4.03 -29.10
CA ALA A 508 -21.52 3.22 -30.14
C ALA A 508 -20.59 2.30 -30.96
N ASN A 509 -19.30 2.65 -31.08
CA ASN A 509 -18.31 1.86 -31.84
C ASN A 509 -17.63 0.77 -30.98
N TYR A 510 -17.96 0.65 -29.68
CA TYR A 510 -17.34 -0.29 -28.75
C TYR A 510 -18.44 -1.09 -28.06
N ASP A 511 -18.71 -2.31 -28.57
CA ASP A 511 -19.77 -3.15 -28.02
C ASP A 511 -19.46 -3.59 -26.59
N TRP A 512 -20.41 -3.34 -25.67
CA TRP A 512 -20.27 -3.75 -24.28
C TRP A 512 -20.13 -5.27 -24.13
N VAL A 513 -20.78 -6.06 -24.98
CA VAL A 513 -20.72 -7.53 -24.92
C VAL A 513 -19.28 -8.02 -25.14
N GLU A 514 -18.55 -7.42 -26.09
CA GLU A 514 -17.15 -7.78 -26.34
C GLU A 514 -16.25 -7.40 -25.15
N ILE A 515 -16.50 -6.24 -24.55
CA ILE A 515 -15.77 -5.77 -23.36
C ILE A 515 -16.03 -6.70 -22.19
N GLU A 516 -17.28 -7.08 -21.95
CA GLU A 516 -17.68 -8.00 -20.86
C GLU A 516 -17.05 -9.39 -21.05
N GLN A 517 -17.04 -9.93 -22.27
CA GLN A 517 -16.33 -11.16 -22.61
C GLN A 517 -14.83 -11.08 -22.34
N SER A 518 -14.21 -9.94 -22.67
CA SER A 518 -12.80 -9.68 -22.34
C SER A 518 -12.57 -9.68 -20.83
N ILE A 519 -13.46 -9.06 -20.06
CA ILE A 519 -13.40 -9.08 -18.59
C ILE A 519 -13.50 -10.52 -18.06
N PHE A 520 -14.45 -11.30 -18.53
CA PHE A 520 -14.64 -12.68 -18.11
C PHE A 520 -13.44 -13.56 -18.44
N LYS A 521 -12.83 -13.37 -19.60
CA LYS A 521 -11.58 -14.04 -19.97
C LYS A 521 -10.43 -13.67 -19.02
N ILE A 522 -10.28 -12.39 -18.70
CA ILE A 522 -9.25 -11.90 -17.76
C ILE A 522 -9.42 -12.55 -16.37
N LEU A 523 -10.67 -12.66 -15.90
CA LEU A 523 -10.96 -13.33 -14.63
C LEU A 523 -10.65 -14.83 -14.69
N ALA A 524 -11.00 -15.52 -15.79
CA ALA A 524 -10.63 -16.92 -15.99
C ALA A 524 -9.11 -17.11 -15.99
N ASP A 525 -8.37 -16.26 -16.70
CA ASP A 525 -6.91 -16.30 -16.75
C ASP A 525 -6.30 -16.10 -15.35
N LEU A 526 -6.79 -15.13 -14.57
CA LEU A 526 -6.33 -14.87 -13.20
C LEU A 526 -6.55 -16.08 -12.28
N PHE A 527 -7.75 -16.66 -12.28
CA PHE A 527 -8.03 -17.80 -11.39
C PHE A 527 -7.34 -19.08 -11.85
N THR A 528 -7.11 -19.26 -13.14
CA THR A 528 -6.23 -20.33 -13.66
C THR A 528 -4.81 -20.17 -13.12
N ALA A 529 -4.25 -18.96 -13.14
CA ALA A 529 -2.94 -18.68 -12.57
C ALA A 529 -2.90 -18.88 -11.06
N ALA A 530 -3.96 -18.49 -10.35
CA ALA A 530 -4.05 -18.59 -8.90
C ALA A 530 -4.13 -20.04 -8.40
N THR A 531 -4.64 -20.96 -9.22
CA THR A 531 -4.78 -22.38 -8.90
C THR A 531 -3.71 -23.25 -9.58
N SER A 532 -2.77 -22.65 -10.34
CA SER A 532 -1.76 -23.36 -11.13
C SER A 532 -0.59 -23.93 -10.33
N LYS A 533 -0.41 -23.48 -9.09
CA LYS A 533 0.67 -23.90 -8.20
C LYS A 533 0.13 -24.40 -6.87
N GLU A 534 0.88 -25.33 -6.29
CA GLU A 534 0.59 -25.83 -4.94
C GLU A 534 0.70 -24.72 -3.89
N PRO A 535 -0.06 -24.81 -2.77
CA PRO A 535 0.09 -23.90 -1.65
C PRO A 535 1.51 -23.95 -1.07
N PRO A 536 2.07 -22.84 -0.55
CA PRO A 536 1.42 -21.55 -0.35
C PRO A 536 1.41 -20.62 -1.57
N CYS A 537 1.94 -21.04 -2.71
CA CYS A 537 2.05 -20.23 -3.92
C CYS A 537 0.74 -20.12 -4.70
N GLY A 538 -0.27 -20.92 -4.39
CA GLY A 538 -1.58 -20.94 -5.02
C GLY A 538 -2.70 -21.24 -4.04
N ILE A 539 -3.95 -21.03 -4.49
CA ILE A 539 -5.15 -21.36 -3.72
C ILE A 539 -5.24 -22.89 -3.59
N ALA A 540 -5.35 -23.38 -2.36
CA ALA A 540 -5.37 -24.79 -2.09
C ALA A 540 -6.72 -25.44 -2.39
N LYS A 541 -6.68 -26.70 -2.80
CA LYS A 541 -7.88 -27.55 -2.91
C LYS A 541 -8.52 -27.73 -1.56
N SER A 542 -9.82 -27.43 -1.49
CA SER A 542 -10.64 -27.63 -0.30
C SER A 542 -12.09 -27.93 -0.71
N PRO A 543 -12.52 -29.20 -0.63
CA PRO A 543 -13.91 -29.58 -0.97
C PRO A 543 -14.97 -28.93 -0.09
N GLN A 544 -14.61 -28.49 1.12
CA GLN A 544 -15.50 -27.79 2.06
C GLN A 544 -15.55 -26.27 1.85
N SER A 545 -14.77 -25.74 0.92
CA SER A 545 -14.67 -24.31 0.69
C SER A 545 -15.55 -23.86 -0.47
N ARG A 546 -16.16 -22.69 -0.31
CA ARG A 546 -16.87 -21.91 -1.32
C ARG A 546 -16.56 -20.46 -1.02
N ALA A 547 -16.17 -19.65 -1.98
CA ALA A 547 -15.76 -18.28 -1.66
C ALA A 547 -16.37 -17.24 -2.59
N LEU A 548 -16.58 -16.05 -2.03
CA LEU A 548 -17.10 -14.88 -2.71
C LEU A 548 -16.03 -13.79 -2.72
N TYR A 549 -15.70 -13.27 -3.90
CA TYR A 549 -14.77 -12.18 -4.09
C TYR A 549 -15.40 -11.04 -4.88
N ALA A 550 -14.75 -9.89 -4.90
CA ALA A 550 -15.06 -8.84 -5.86
C ALA A 550 -13.79 -8.39 -6.58
N ALA A 551 -13.86 -8.33 -7.91
CA ALA A 551 -12.84 -7.68 -8.73
C ALA A 551 -13.23 -6.24 -8.99
N ASP A 552 -12.31 -5.32 -8.71
CA ASP A 552 -12.42 -3.92 -9.10
C ASP A 552 -11.62 -3.70 -10.37
N LEU A 553 -12.29 -3.23 -11.42
CA LEU A 553 -11.73 -3.02 -12.74
C LEU A 553 -11.90 -1.59 -13.20
N MET A 554 -10.97 -1.13 -14.00
CA MET A 554 -11.06 0.13 -14.75
C MET A 554 -10.83 -0.13 -16.22
N LEU A 555 -11.54 0.58 -17.08
CA LEU A 555 -11.31 0.52 -18.53
C LEU A 555 -10.29 1.58 -18.94
N SER A 556 -9.37 1.23 -19.81
CA SER A 556 -8.38 2.15 -20.38
C SER A 556 -8.35 2.08 -21.89
N TRP A 557 -8.02 3.18 -22.54
CA TRP A 557 -7.71 3.19 -23.96
C TRP A 557 -6.33 2.55 -24.18
N HIS A 558 -6.25 1.69 -25.18
CA HIS A 558 -5.00 1.02 -25.56
C HIS A 558 -4.85 1.01 -27.08
N GLN A 559 -3.63 1.18 -27.59
CA GLN A 559 -3.32 1.07 -29.02
C GLN A 559 -2.90 -0.36 -29.33
N SER A 560 -3.65 -1.03 -30.17
CA SER A 560 -3.35 -2.40 -30.62
C SER A 560 -3.42 -2.45 -32.15
N ASN A 561 -2.30 -2.82 -32.80
CA ASN A 561 -2.21 -2.94 -34.27
C ASN A 561 -2.68 -1.70 -35.05
N GLY A 562 -2.51 -0.50 -34.47
CA GLY A 562 -2.93 0.76 -35.08
C GLY A 562 -4.39 1.15 -34.83
N GLU A 563 -5.12 0.34 -34.07
CA GLU A 563 -6.50 0.62 -33.66
C GLU A 563 -6.57 0.96 -32.18
N THR A 564 -7.49 1.85 -31.81
CA THR A 564 -7.78 2.16 -30.40
C THR A 564 -8.81 1.16 -29.90
N VAL A 565 -8.46 0.42 -28.84
CA VAL A 565 -9.31 -0.59 -28.20
C VAL A 565 -9.56 -0.26 -26.73
N VAL A 566 -10.63 -0.79 -26.16
CA VAL A 566 -10.90 -0.72 -24.73
C VAL A 566 -10.21 -1.92 -24.06
N GLN A 567 -9.25 -1.64 -23.17
CA GLN A 567 -8.52 -2.64 -22.39
C GLN A 567 -8.98 -2.60 -20.94
N PRO A 568 -9.69 -3.63 -20.44
CA PRO A 568 -9.99 -3.75 -19.02
C PRO A 568 -8.71 -3.98 -18.20
N LYS A 569 -8.64 -3.35 -17.03
CA LYS A 569 -7.52 -3.43 -16.08
C LYS A 569 -8.05 -3.86 -14.72
N ILE A 570 -7.53 -4.95 -14.14
CA ILE A 570 -7.82 -5.32 -12.75
C ILE A 570 -7.00 -4.42 -11.82
N LEU A 571 -7.68 -3.77 -10.88
CA LEU A 571 -7.06 -2.92 -9.87
C LEU A 571 -6.75 -3.69 -8.59
N GLU A 572 -7.71 -4.52 -8.15
CA GLU A 572 -7.60 -5.38 -6.97
C GLU A 572 -8.67 -6.47 -6.96
N ILE A 573 -8.42 -7.52 -6.19
CA ILE A 573 -9.41 -8.53 -5.82
C ILE A 573 -9.66 -8.41 -4.32
N ASN A 574 -10.91 -8.22 -3.95
CA ASN A 574 -11.34 -8.08 -2.57
C ASN A 574 -11.95 -9.39 -2.07
N TRP A 575 -11.45 -9.92 -0.95
CA TRP A 575 -12.14 -10.99 -0.24
C TRP A 575 -13.25 -10.39 0.65
N MET A 576 -14.29 -11.14 0.93
CA MET A 576 -15.43 -10.68 1.73
C MET A 576 -15.92 -9.27 1.32
N PRO A 577 -16.33 -9.08 0.05
CA PRO A 577 -16.79 -7.78 -0.40
C PRO A 577 -18.06 -7.36 0.35
N ASP A 578 -18.19 -6.04 0.61
CA ASP A 578 -19.44 -5.47 1.08
C ASP A 578 -20.52 -5.58 -0.02
N CYS A 579 -21.54 -6.37 0.24
CA CYS A 579 -22.65 -6.65 -0.66
C CYS A 579 -23.93 -5.89 -0.30
N ALA A 580 -23.87 -4.88 0.56
CA ALA A 580 -25.05 -4.08 0.94
C ALA A 580 -25.78 -3.53 -0.27
N ARG A 581 -25.03 -2.94 -1.22
CA ARG A 581 -25.59 -2.40 -2.47
C ARG A 581 -26.12 -3.50 -3.40
N ALA A 582 -25.50 -4.67 -3.39
CA ALA A 582 -25.99 -5.81 -4.16
C ALA A 582 -27.37 -6.25 -3.67
N CYS A 583 -27.56 -6.35 -2.37
CA CYS A 583 -28.85 -6.69 -1.76
C CYS A 583 -29.90 -5.59 -1.96
N GLU A 584 -29.48 -4.30 -1.92
CA GLU A 584 -30.38 -3.16 -2.17
C GLU A 584 -30.95 -3.20 -3.61
N TYR A 585 -30.10 -3.49 -4.61
CA TYR A 585 -30.50 -3.48 -6.02
C TYR A 585 -31.13 -4.78 -6.48
N TYR A 586 -30.71 -5.91 -5.90
CA TYR A 586 -31.09 -7.26 -6.29
C TYR A 586 -31.37 -8.08 -5.02
N PRO A 587 -32.61 -8.06 -4.46
CA PRO A 587 -32.93 -8.75 -3.21
C PRO A 587 -32.67 -10.25 -3.23
N GLU A 588 -32.75 -10.91 -4.41
CA GLU A 588 -32.47 -12.33 -4.61
C GLU A 588 -30.95 -12.66 -4.69
N PHE A 589 -30.07 -11.68 -4.57
CA PHE A 589 -28.63 -11.84 -4.73
C PHE A 589 -28.03 -13.01 -3.93
N TYR A 590 -28.33 -13.09 -2.64
CA TYR A 590 -27.82 -14.18 -1.82
C TYR A 590 -28.53 -15.50 -2.08
N ASN A 591 -29.81 -15.50 -2.47
CA ASN A 591 -30.53 -16.72 -2.86
C ASN A 591 -29.89 -17.36 -4.11
N ASP A 592 -29.56 -16.56 -5.11
CA ASP A 592 -28.89 -17.00 -6.34
C ASP A 592 -27.50 -17.57 -6.04
N ILE A 593 -26.68 -16.84 -5.28
CA ILE A 593 -25.31 -17.23 -4.96
C ILE A 593 -25.28 -18.51 -4.11
N PHE A 594 -26.08 -18.60 -3.06
CA PHE A 594 -26.11 -19.78 -2.19
C PHE A 594 -26.68 -21.01 -2.92
N SER A 595 -27.64 -20.81 -3.82
CA SER A 595 -28.18 -21.89 -4.67
C SER A 595 -27.10 -22.47 -5.59
N LEU A 596 -26.25 -21.61 -6.19
CA LEU A 596 -25.11 -22.08 -6.98
C LEU A 596 -24.06 -22.80 -6.11
N MET A 597 -23.66 -22.17 -5.00
CA MET A 597 -22.54 -22.65 -4.18
C MET A 597 -22.84 -23.99 -3.50
N PHE A 598 -24.06 -24.18 -3.03
CA PHE A 598 -24.40 -25.27 -2.10
C PHE A 598 -25.46 -26.25 -2.60
N LEU A 599 -26.21 -25.90 -3.66
CA LEU A 599 -27.28 -26.75 -4.21
C LEU A 599 -27.03 -27.11 -5.68
N ASP A 600 -25.92 -26.70 -6.28
CA ASP A 600 -25.59 -26.91 -7.70
C ASP A 600 -26.65 -26.35 -8.68
N LYS A 601 -27.44 -25.35 -8.25
CA LYS A 601 -28.44 -24.69 -9.07
C LYS A 601 -27.87 -23.42 -9.68
N ASN A 602 -27.61 -23.42 -10.98
CA ASN A 602 -27.16 -22.24 -11.69
C ASN A 602 -28.36 -21.48 -12.27
N GLY A 603 -28.57 -20.22 -11.83
CA GLY A 603 -29.57 -19.31 -12.36
C GLY A 603 -29.05 -18.50 -13.55
N GLU A 604 -29.95 -17.76 -14.23
CA GLU A 604 -29.61 -16.87 -15.35
C GLU A 604 -28.74 -15.66 -14.94
N THR A 605 -28.68 -15.36 -13.66
CA THR A 605 -27.92 -14.25 -13.08
C THR A 605 -26.42 -14.52 -12.94
N LEU A 606 -25.97 -15.74 -13.21
CA LEU A 606 -24.62 -16.22 -12.99
C LEU A 606 -24.03 -16.85 -14.26
N THR A 607 -22.85 -16.39 -14.67
CA THR A 607 -22.13 -16.92 -15.82
C THR A 607 -20.90 -17.71 -15.37
N LYS A 608 -20.77 -18.97 -15.81
CA LYS A 608 -19.55 -19.75 -15.62
C LYS A 608 -18.45 -19.22 -16.53
N VAL A 609 -17.31 -18.86 -15.97
CA VAL A 609 -16.15 -18.30 -16.71
C VAL A 609 -14.95 -19.25 -16.74
N LEU A 610 -14.89 -20.23 -15.82
CA LEU A 610 -13.87 -21.28 -15.77
C LEU A 610 -14.46 -22.58 -15.26
#